data_7b0b69471d4df9dab0ec85af32286500
#
_entry.id   7b0b69471d4df9dab0ec85af32286500
#
_cell.length_a   1.000
_cell.length_b   1.000
_cell.length_c   1.000
_cell.angle_alpha   90.00
_cell.angle_beta   90.00
_cell.angle_gamma   90.00
#
_symmetry.space_group_name_H-M   'P 1'
#
loop_
_entity.id
_entity.type
_entity.pdbx_description
1 polymer ?
#
loop_
_entity_poly.entity_id
_entity_poly.type
_entity_poly.pdbx_seq_one_letter_code
_entity_poly.pdbx_strand_id
1 'polypeptide(L)'
;SRRQRQMCIRDRSEAINDKEKEEKFIKSTWNKIINAAERHNDPGKFTTFIAYEYSPVLPDGGYNHRNVIFKNNTVPDRVFSLFDAHTAIDLWEKLLANCNYPCEFMTIPHNSNRSWGVTFADKTIDGAEYTEANWAIRDKVEPLVEMFQIKGNSECSTFFGSTDEECNIEQIYPKCEKEGD
;
A
#
# COMPACT_ATOMS: atom_id res chain seq x y z
N SER A 1 19.61 -10.58 -13.49
CA SER A 1 20.49 -9.86 -14.44
C SER A 1 19.69 -8.78 -15.18
N ARG A 2 20.38 -7.80 -15.80
CA ARG A 2 19.74 -6.74 -16.61
C ARG A 2 18.83 -7.30 -17.73
N ARG A 3 19.16 -8.45 -18.30
CA ARG A 3 18.34 -9.13 -19.33
C ARG A 3 17.02 -9.65 -18.78
N GLN A 4 16.97 -10.17 -17.56
CA GLN A 4 15.71 -10.62 -16.95
C GLN A 4 14.77 -9.46 -16.62
N ARG A 5 15.30 -8.30 -16.16
CA ARG A 5 14.48 -7.10 -15.94
C ARG A 5 13.93 -6.53 -17.25
N GLN A 6 14.70 -6.54 -18.33
CA GLN A 6 14.24 -6.09 -19.64
C GLN A 6 13.18 -7.01 -20.23
N MET A 7 13.27 -8.34 -20.01
CA MET A 7 12.26 -9.30 -20.45
C MET A 7 10.93 -9.10 -19.71
N CYS A 8 10.95 -8.91 -18.39
CA CYS A 8 9.75 -8.60 -17.60
C CYS A 8 9.08 -7.27 -17.97
N ILE A 9 9.87 -6.26 -18.36
CA ILE A 9 9.35 -4.96 -18.81
C ILE A 9 8.74 -5.06 -20.22
N ARG A 10 9.31 -5.88 -21.09
CA ARG A 10 8.84 -6.08 -22.47
C ARG A 10 7.53 -6.89 -22.49
N ASP A 11 7.43 -7.95 -21.71
CA ASP A 11 6.18 -8.72 -21.52
C ASP A 11 5.05 -7.86 -20.95
N ARG A 12 5.36 -6.94 -20.02
CA ARG A 12 4.37 -5.96 -19.52
C ARG A 12 3.91 -4.99 -20.59
N SER A 13 4.80 -4.47 -21.43
CA SER A 13 4.44 -3.47 -22.45
C SER A 13 3.59 -4.04 -23.59
N GLU A 14 3.75 -5.31 -23.93
CA GLU A 14 2.92 -6.00 -24.93
C GLU A 14 1.53 -6.38 -24.36
N ALA A 15 1.42 -6.62 -23.05
CA ALA A 15 0.13 -6.88 -22.39
C ALA A 15 -0.69 -5.60 -22.12
N ILE A 16 -0.03 -4.46 -22.00
CA ILE A 16 -0.67 -3.16 -21.63
C ILE A 16 -1.45 -2.53 -22.81
N ASN A 17 -1.24 -2.95 -24.04
CA ASN A 17 -1.93 -2.38 -25.20
C ASN A 17 -3.34 -2.94 -25.44
N ASP A 18 -3.81 -3.90 -24.62
CA ASP A 18 -5.13 -4.49 -24.73
C ASP A 18 -5.81 -4.51 -23.36
N LYS A 19 -6.68 -3.55 -23.13
CA LYS A 19 -7.41 -3.40 -21.84
C LYS A 19 -8.17 -4.67 -21.42
N GLU A 20 -8.67 -5.42 -22.37
CA GLU A 20 -9.39 -6.67 -22.07
C GLU A 20 -8.44 -7.74 -21.54
N LYS A 21 -7.25 -7.87 -22.12
CA LYS A 21 -6.22 -8.79 -21.64
C LYS A 21 -5.68 -8.39 -20.27
N GLU A 22 -5.47 -7.09 -20.06
CA GLU A 22 -5.06 -6.56 -18.77
C GLU A 22 -6.10 -6.88 -17.68
N GLU A 23 -7.36 -6.59 -17.92
CA GLU A 23 -8.45 -6.87 -16.98
C GLU A 23 -8.56 -8.37 -16.67
N LYS A 24 -8.46 -9.22 -17.68
CA LYS A 24 -8.45 -10.68 -17.52
C LYS A 24 -7.23 -11.14 -16.70
N PHE A 25 -6.06 -10.54 -16.93
CA PHE A 25 -4.86 -10.85 -16.18
C PHE A 25 -5.00 -10.45 -14.70
N ILE A 26 -5.47 -9.24 -14.42
CA ILE A 26 -5.72 -8.74 -13.07
C ILE A 26 -6.67 -9.68 -12.33
N LYS A 27 -7.84 -9.97 -12.91
CA LYS A 27 -8.83 -10.88 -12.31
C LYS A 27 -8.29 -12.28 -12.09
N SER A 28 -7.56 -12.83 -13.05
CA SER A 28 -7.00 -14.18 -12.91
C SER A 28 -5.94 -14.26 -11.81
N THR A 29 -5.12 -13.24 -11.68
CA THR A 29 -4.09 -13.17 -10.64
C THR A 29 -4.72 -12.94 -9.27
N TRP A 30 -5.71 -12.06 -9.18
CA TRP A 30 -6.46 -11.83 -7.95
C TRP A 30 -7.15 -13.10 -7.45
N ASN A 31 -7.81 -13.84 -8.34
CA ASN A 31 -8.41 -15.14 -7.99
C ASN A 31 -7.40 -16.18 -7.48
N LYS A 32 -6.17 -16.17 -7.98
CA LYS A 32 -5.10 -17.05 -7.45
C LYS A 32 -4.73 -16.67 -6.02
N ILE A 33 -4.68 -15.38 -5.71
CA ILE A 33 -4.39 -14.88 -4.35
C ILE A 33 -5.53 -15.26 -3.41
N ILE A 34 -6.80 -15.01 -3.79
CA ILE A 34 -7.97 -15.40 -3.02
C ILE A 34 -7.94 -16.91 -2.72
N ASN A 35 -7.79 -17.72 -3.76
CA ASN A 35 -7.77 -19.17 -3.62
C ASN A 35 -6.59 -19.69 -2.79
N ALA A 36 -5.45 -19.00 -2.82
CA ALA A 36 -4.31 -19.36 -1.99
C ALA A 36 -4.58 -19.05 -0.51
N ALA A 37 -5.13 -17.87 -0.22
CA ALA A 37 -5.51 -17.50 1.15
C ALA A 37 -6.54 -18.50 1.71
N GLU A 38 -7.65 -18.71 1.00
CA GLU A 38 -8.72 -19.65 1.43
C GLU A 38 -8.22 -21.07 1.65
N ARG A 39 -7.37 -21.58 0.75
CA ARG A 39 -6.83 -22.94 0.86
C ARG A 39 -5.96 -23.15 2.10
N HIS A 40 -5.29 -22.10 2.58
CA HIS A 40 -4.40 -22.18 3.72
C HIS A 40 -5.04 -21.64 5.02
N ASN A 41 -6.25 -21.14 4.95
CA ASN A 41 -6.97 -20.69 6.15
C ASN A 41 -7.51 -21.92 6.90
N ASP A 42 -6.95 -22.18 8.08
CA ASP A 42 -7.39 -23.24 9.02
C ASP A 42 -7.77 -22.57 10.35
N PRO A 43 -9.04 -22.17 10.52
CA PRO A 43 -9.49 -21.40 11.70
C PRO A 43 -9.11 -22.07 13.01
N GLY A 44 -8.48 -21.31 13.91
CA GLY A 44 -7.99 -21.79 15.19
C GLY A 44 -6.57 -22.37 15.17
N LYS A 45 -5.97 -22.57 13.99
CA LYS A 45 -4.59 -23.06 13.85
C LYS A 45 -3.73 -22.12 13.01
N PHE A 46 -4.21 -21.69 11.85
CA PHE A 46 -3.50 -20.80 10.95
C PHE A 46 -4.48 -19.87 10.26
N THR A 47 -4.38 -18.57 10.54
CA THR A 47 -5.23 -17.55 9.96
C THR A 47 -4.54 -16.91 8.75
N THR A 48 -5.25 -16.83 7.64
CA THR A 48 -4.82 -16.09 6.44
C THR A 48 -5.79 -14.97 6.14
N PHE A 49 -5.27 -13.91 5.53
CA PHE A 49 -6.08 -12.82 5.01
C PHE A 49 -5.91 -12.70 3.51
N ILE A 50 -7.00 -12.40 2.81
CA ILE A 50 -6.94 -11.98 1.43
C ILE A 50 -6.45 -10.52 1.45
N ALA A 51 -5.34 -10.25 0.78
CA ALA A 51 -4.71 -8.94 0.81
C ALA A 51 -3.91 -8.66 -0.47
N TYR A 52 -3.62 -7.39 -0.71
CA TYR A 52 -2.66 -6.96 -1.72
C TYR A 52 -1.99 -5.64 -1.31
N GLU A 53 -0.87 -5.32 -1.96
CA GLU A 53 -0.19 -4.05 -1.78
C GLU A 53 -0.61 -3.04 -2.84
N TYR A 54 -1.13 -1.91 -2.41
CA TYR A 54 -1.29 -0.72 -3.24
C TYR A 54 0.00 0.10 -3.17
N SER A 55 0.67 0.28 -4.31
CA SER A 55 2.04 0.80 -4.40
C SER A 55 2.13 2.01 -5.33
N PRO A 56 1.59 3.18 -4.95
CA PRO A 56 1.79 4.40 -5.70
C PRO A 56 3.25 4.85 -5.57
N VAL A 57 3.78 5.38 -6.67
CA VAL A 57 5.12 5.99 -6.71
C VAL A 57 4.95 7.49 -6.66
N LEU A 58 5.59 8.12 -5.69
CA LEU A 58 5.64 9.58 -5.59
C LEU A 58 6.63 10.16 -6.60
N PRO A 59 6.51 11.43 -6.98
CA PRO A 59 7.59 12.16 -7.64
C PRO A 59 8.90 11.94 -6.88
N ASP A 60 10.03 11.93 -7.58
CA ASP A 60 11.36 11.73 -7.01
C ASP A 60 11.59 10.39 -6.28
N GLY A 61 10.75 9.39 -6.56
CA GLY A 61 10.95 8.01 -6.11
C GLY A 61 10.59 7.74 -4.65
N GLY A 62 9.80 8.58 -4.04
CA GLY A 62 9.21 8.30 -2.73
C GLY A 62 8.15 7.19 -2.81
N TYR A 63 7.81 6.62 -1.65
CA TYR A 63 6.83 5.54 -1.53
C TYR A 63 5.69 5.95 -0.58
N ASN A 64 4.46 5.66 -1.00
CA ASN A 64 3.28 5.86 -0.16
C ASN A 64 2.40 4.60 -0.19
N HIS A 65 3.05 3.46 -0.01
CA HIS A 65 2.43 2.15 -0.14
C HIS A 65 1.50 1.83 1.03
N ARG A 66 0.50 1.00 0.76
CA ARG A 66 -0.46 0.49 1.75
C ARG A 66 -0.74 -0.97 1.49
N ASN A 67 -0.81 -1.75 2.54
CA ASN A 67 -1.46 -3.04 2.50
C ASN A 67 -2.97 -2.83 2.50
N VAL A 68 -3.67 -3.46 1.58
CA VAL A 68 -5.14 -3.56 1.59
C VAL A 68 -5.49 -4.96 2.06
N ILE A 69 -6.14 -5.07 3.22
CA ILE A 69 -6.41 -6.33 3.89
C ILE A 69 -7.92 -6.49 4.05
N PHE A 70 -8.46 -7.62 3.61
CA PHE A 70 -9.88 -7.94 3.75
C PHE A 70 -10.10 -8.86 4.95
N LYS A 71 -11.17 -8.59 5.69
CA LYS A 71 -11.53 -9.31 6.92
C LYS A 71 -12.06 -10.72 6.64
N ASN A 72 -12.70 -10.90 5.50
CA ASN A 72 -13.35 -12.15 5.12
C ASN A 72 -13.13 -12.45 3.63
N ASN A 73 -13.75 -13.50 3.12
CA ASN A 73 -13.62 -13.96 1.74
C ASN A 73 -14.58 -13.26 0.74
N THR A 74 -15.43 -12.38 1.21
CA THR A 74 -16.20 -11.49 0.34
C THR A 74 -15.36 -10.28 0.01
N VAL A 75 -14.82 -10.25 -1.19
CA VAL A 75 -13.88 -9.22 -1.65
C VAL A 75 -14.31 -8.70 -3.03
N PRO A 76 -13.86 -7.51 -3.46
CA PRO A 76 -14.06 -7.06 -4.83
C PRO A 76 -13.49 -8.07 -5.84
N ASP A 77 -14.10 -8.17 -7.00
CA ASP A 77 -13.69 -9.11 -8.07
C ASP A 77 -12.39 -8.71 -8.79
N ARG A 78 -11.82 -7.56 -8.43
CA ARG A 78 -10.50 -7.08 -8.88
C ARG A 78 -9.81 -6.22 -7.81
N VAL A 79 -8.51 -6.08 -7.92
CA VAL A 79 -7.73 -5.11 -7.15
C VAL A 79 -7.74 -3.75 -7.83
N PHE A 80 -7.52 -2.69 -7.04
CA PHE A 80 -7.32 -1.33 -7.51
C PHE A 80 -5.86 -0.93 -7.31
N SER A 81 -5.16 -0.68 -8.40
CA SER A 81 -3.75 -0.31 -8.42
C SER A 81 -3.56 1.21 -8.60
N LEU A 82 -2.31 1.65 -8.68
CA LEU A 82 -1.97 3.03 -9.00
C LEU A 82 -2.53 3.50 -10.37
N PHE A 83 -2.81 2.57 -11.30
CA PHE A 83 -3.42 2.89 -12.59
C PHE A 83 -4.92 3.15 -12.49
N ASP A 84 -5.55 2.68 -11.44
CA ASP A 84 -6.97 2.87 -11.17
C ASP A 84 -7.21 4.03 -10.20
N ALA A 85 -6.28 4.26 -9.28
CA ALA A 85 -6.37 5.21 -8.18
C ALA A 85 -5.01 5.91 -8.02
N HIS A 86 -4.97 7.21 -8.25
CA HIS A 86 -3.73 7.98 -8.15
C HIS A 86 -3.37 8.33 -6.71
N THR A 87 -4.40 8.61 -5.91
CA THR A 87 -4.26 9.02 -4.51
C THR A 87 -4.79 7.94 -3.57
N ALA A 88 -4.47 8.05 -2.29
CA ALA A 88 -5.05 7.19 -1.26
C ALA A 88 -6.58 7.38 -1.17
N ILE A 89 -7.07 8.61 -1.38
CA ILE A 89 -8.51 8.91 -1.38
C ILE A 89 -9.20 8.15 -2.51
N ASP A 90 -8.67 8.23 -3.73
CA ASP A 90 -9.21 7.49 -4.87
C ASP A 90 -9.28 5.98 -4.59
N LEU A 91 -8.24 5.44 -3.94
CA LEU A 91 -8.21 4.03 -3.55
C LEU A 91 -9.34 3.71 -2.57
N TRP A 92 -9.48 4.49 -1.51
CA TRP A 92 -10.50 4.25 -0.48
C TRP A 92 -11.91 4.39 -1.03
N GLU A 93 -12.19 5.39 -1.86
CA GLU A 93 -13.47 5.57 -2.52
C GLU A 93 -13.82 4.38 -3.43
N LYS A 94 -12.85 3.91 -4.24
CA LYS A 94 -13.06 2.73 -5.09
C LYS A 94 -13.29 1.46 -4.28
N LEU A 95 -12.53 1.26 -3.21
CA LEU A 95 -12.73 0.13 -2.32
C LEU A 95 -14.12 0.18 -1.67
N LEU A 96 -14.53 1.32 -1.13
CA LEU A 96 -15.85 1.51 -0.52
C LEU A 96 -16.99 1.28 -1.52
N ALA A 97 -16.82 1.73 -2.77
CA ALA A 97 -17.83 1.55 -3.82
C ALA A 97 -17.96 0.08 -4.28
N ASN A 98 -16.95 -0.76 -4.08
CA ASN A 98 -16.92 -2.14 -4.59
C ASN A 98 -16.90 -3.21 -3.48
N CYS A 99 -16.71 -2.83 -2.24
CA CYS A 99 -16.71 -3.72 -1.07
C CYS A 99 -18.08 -3.63 -0.37
N ASN A 100 -19.08 -4.30 -0.95
CA ASN A 100 -20.45 -4.33 -0.43
C ASN A 100 -20.59 -5.39 0.67
N TYR A 101 -21.44 -5.12 1.66
CA TYR A 101 -21.70 -6.05 2.76
C TYR A 101 -21.90 -7.49 2.26
N PRO A 102 -21.26 -8.50 2.84
CA PRO A 102 -20.46 -8.49 4.09
C PRO A 102 -18.96 -8.18 3.92
N CYS A 103 -18.53 -7.65 2.78
CA CYS A 103 -17.15 -7.23 2.57
C CYS A 103 -16.73 -6.15 3.57
N GLU A 104 -15.61 -6.36 4.25
CA GLU A 104 -14.96 -5.38 5.12
C GLU A 104 -13.47 -5.36 4.81
N PHE A 105 -12.85 -4.18 4.85
CA PHE A 105 -11.42 -4.03 4.61
C PHE A 105 -10.80 -2.95 5.51
N MET A 106 -9.48 -3.01 5.62
CA MET A 106 -8.66 -1.91 6.15
C MET A 106 -7.44 -1.68 5.25
N THR A 107 -6.86 -0.51 5.35
CA THR A 107 -5.57 -0.18 4.74
C THR A 107 -4.54 0.14 5.81
N ILE A 108 -3.26 -0.23 5.56
CA ILE A 108 -2.16 0.02 6.51
C ILE A 108 -0.99 0.60 5.72
N PRO A 109 -0.67 1.89 5.87
CA PRO A 109 0.54 2.48 5.30
C PRO A 109 1.77 1.92 6.00
N HIS A 110 2.80 1.57 5.22
CA HIS A 110 3.99 0.88 5.75
C HIS A 110 5.33 1.42 5.22
N ASN A 111 5.32 2.62 4.61
CA ASN A 111 6.53 3.31 4.18
C ASN A 111 6.52 4.78 4.57
N SER A 112 6.01 5.12 5.73
CA SER A 112 5.89 6.51 6.17
C SER A 112 7.24 7.25 6.17
N ASN A 113 8.33 6.56 6.53
CA ASN A 113 9.70 7.07 6.49
C ASN A 113 10.24 7.36 5.08
N ARG A 114 9.54 6.95 4.02
CA ARG A 114 9.93 7.16 2.62
C ARG A 114 8.86 7.88 1.80
N SER A 115 7.89 8.44 2.46
CA SER A 115 6.73 9.07 1.83
C SER A 115 6.88 10.58 1.64
N TRP A 116 8.03 11.15 1.93
CA TRP A 116 8.23 12.62 1.91
C TRP A 116 7.21 13.37 2.78
N GLY A 117 6.79 12.75 3.88
CA GLY A 117 5.76 13.28 4.77
C GLY A 117 4.32 13.11 4.28
N VAL A 118 4.10 12.67 3.03
CA VAL A 118 2.75 12.57 2.43
C VAL A 118 1.83 11.61 3.16
N THR A 119 2.38 10.57 3.81
CA THR A 119 1.55 9.65 4.62
C THR A 119 0.77 10.38 5.72
N PHE A 120 1.34 11.41 6.31
CA PHE A 120 0.73 12.17 7.41
C PHE A 120 0.31 13.60 7.03
N ALA A 121 0.48 13.97 5.75
CA ALA A 121 0.08 15.27 5.27
C ALA A 121 -1.46 15.41 5.23
N ASP A 122 -1.88 16.66 5.33
CA ASP A 122 -3.27 17.07 5.12
C ASP A 122 -3.64 17.29 3.64
N LYS A 123 -2.74 16.86 2.75
CA LYS A 123 -2.85 16.99 1.30
C LYS A 123 -2.57 15.67 0.59
N THR A 124 -3.19 15.50 -0.56
CA THR A 124 -2.87 14.40 -1.48
C THR A 124 -1.51 14.63 -2.15
N ILE A 125 -1.01 13.61 -2.84
CA ILE A 125 0.20 13.71 -3.67
C ILE A 125 0.07 14.75 -4.78
N ASP A 126 -1.16 15.08 -5.20
CA ASP A 126 -1.47 16.09 -6.21
C ASP A 126 -1.65 17.49 -5.60
N GLY A 127 -1.46 17.64 -4.29
CA GLY A 127 -1.54 18.89 -3.55
C GLY A 127 -2.96 19.32 -3.17
N ALA A 128 -3.98 18.52 -3.43
CA ALA A 128 -5.35 18.79 -2.98
C ALA A 128 -5.48 18.59 -1.47
N GLU A 129 -6.10 19.52 -0.77
CA GLU A 129 -6.32 19.43 0.68
C GLU A 129 -7.37 18.36 1.01
N TYR A 130 -7.16 17.65 2.13
CA TYR A 130 -8.14 16.70 2.65
C TYR A 130 -9.34 17.46 3.19
N THR A 131 -10.52 17.05 2.74
CA THR A 131 -11.80 17.51 3.29
C THR A 131 -12.14 16.75 4.57
N GLU A 132 -13.08 17.24 5.36
CA GLU A 132 -13.62 16.51 6.51
C GLU A 132 -14.16 15.11 6.12
N ALA A 133 -14.76 14.99 4.94
CA ALA A 133 -15.23 13.70 4.43
C ALA A 133 -14.05 12.74 4.15
N ASN A 134 -12.95 13.23 3.62
CA ASN A 134 -11.75 12.42 3.39
C ASN A 134 -11.13 11.94 4.71
N TRP A 135 -11.09 12.80 5.72
CA TRP A 135 -10.64 12.42 7.06
C TRP A 135 -11.55 11.38 7.70
N ALA A 136 -12.86 11.52 7.58
CA ALA A 136 -13.82 10.52 8.08
C ALA A 136 -13.68 9.16 7.37
N ILE A 137 -13.39 9.16 6.07
CA ILE A 137 -13.07 7.92 5.34
C ILE A 137 -11.79 7.32 5.89
N ARG A 138 -10.72 8.11 6.01
CA ARG A 138 -9.42 7.65 6.48
C ARG A 138 -9.51 7.04 7.89
N ASP A 139 -10.15 7.71 8.82
CA ASP A 139 -10.36 7.23 10.19
C ASP A 139 -11.02 5.84 10.21
N LYS A 140 -11.97 5.62 9.32
CA LYS A 140 -12.69 4.35 9.20
C LYS A 140 -11.85 3.23 8.59
N VAL A 141 -11.05 3.52 7.55
CA VAL A 141 -10.43 2.48 6.72
C VAL A 141 -8.91 2.35 6.91
N GLU A 142 -8.27 3.33 7.56
CA GLU A 142 -6.82 3.35 7.81
C GLU A 142 -6.52 3.63 9.30
N PRO A 143 -7.00 2.77 10.22
CA PRO A 143 -6.84 3.00 11.65
C PRO A 143 -5.45 2.65 12.19
N LEU A 144 -4.60 2.05 11.39
CA LEU A 144 -3.26 1.58 11.77
C LEU A 144 -2.20 2.11 10.81
N VAL A 145 -0.98 2.22 11.32
CA VAL A 145 0.23 2.53 10.53
C VAL A 145 1.36 1.62 10.99
N GLU A 146 2.16 1.15 10.05
CA GLU A 146 3.40 0.45 10.37
C GLU A 146 4.50 1.46 10.67
N MET A 147 4.99 1.45 11.91
CA MET A 147 5.99 2.40 12.39
C MET A 147 7.41 1.99 12.02
N PHE A 148 7.67 0.69 11.94
CA PHE A 148 8.99 0.11 11.72
C PHE A 148 8.97 -0.98 10.66
N GLN A 149 9.98 -0.99 9.82
CA GLN A 149 10.22 -2.05 8.85
C GLN A 149 11.71 -2.12 8.48
N ILE A 150 12.13 -3.18 7.77
CA ILE A 150 13.50 -3.40 7.28
C ILE A 150 14.10 -2.20 6.50
N LYS A 151 13.29 -1.36 5.88
CA LYS A 151 13.73 -0.15 5.14
C LYS A 151 13.89 1.10 6.01
N GLY A 152 13.62 0.99 7.30
CA GLY A 152 13.74 2.07 8.27
C GLY A 152 12.53 2.18 9.19
N ASN A 153 12.63 3.04 10.17
CA ASN A 153 11.56 3.30 11.11
C ASN A 153 11.05 4.74 11.00
N SER A 154 9.79 4.93 11.39
CA SER A 154 9.15 6.24 11.48
C SER A 154 8.89 6.62 12.94
N GLU A 155 9.41 5.83 13.88
CA GLU A 155 9.10 5.92 15.30
C GLU A 155 10.06 6.85 16.03
N CYS A 156 11.35 6.80 15.69
CA CYS A 156 12.34 7.61 16.37
C CYS A 156 13.43 8.16 15.45
N SER A 157 13.97 9.29 15.85
CA SER A 157 15.18 9.89 15.29
C SER A 157 15.96 10.63 16.36
N THR A 158 17.21 10.27 16.54
CA THR A 158 18.11 10.98 17.46
C THR A 158 18.35 12.42 17.04
N PHE A 159 18.24 12.72 15.76
CA PHE A 159 18.30 14.08 15.21
C PHE A 159 17.16 14.97 15.75
N PHE A 160 15.96 14.42 15.94
CA PHE A 160 14.80 15.14 16.49
C PHE A 160 14.66 14.98 18.01
N GLY A 161 15.75 14.58 18.69
CA GLY A 161 15.81 14.55 20.15
C GLY A 161 15.29 13.28 20.80
N SER A 162 15.11 12.20 20.06
CA SER A 162 14.85 10.90 20.66
C SER A 162 16.03 10.46 21.52
N THR A 163 15.75 10.01 22.73
CA THR A 163 16.73 9.45 23.67
C THR A 163 16.75 7.94 23.65
N ASP A 164 15.98 7.31 22.75
CA ASP A 164 15.94 5.89 22.58
C ASP A 164 17.26 5.37 22.00
N GLU A 165 17.97 4.58 22.79
CA GLU A 165 19.27 3.99 22.42
C GLU A 165 19.17 2.97 21.29
N GLU A 166 17.99 2.35 21.12
CA GLU A 166 17.71 1.37 20.06
C GLU A 166 17.27 2.03 18.74
N CYS A 167 17.13 3.34 18.70
CA CYS A 167 16.67 4.11 17.54
C CYS A 167 17.48 3.85 16.25
N ASN A 168 18.68 3.30 16.37
CA ASN A 168 19.60 3.02 15.26
C ASN A 168 19.62 1.55 14.83
N ILE A 169 18.93 0.67 15.55
CA ILE A 169 18.95 -0.76 15.25
C ILE A 169 18.14 -1.03 13.99
N GLU A 170 18.64 -1.96 13.18
CA GLU A 170 18.00 -2.51 11.97
C GLU A 170 17.62 -1.46 10.89
N GLN A 171 18.30 -0.33 10.86
CA GLN A 171 18.11 0.67 9.81
C GLN A 171 19.01 0.38 8.61
N ILE A 172 18.42 0.04 7.47
CA ILE A 172 19.15 -0.24 6.22
C ILE A 172 19.49 1.05 5.47
N TYR A 173 18.68 2.09 5.59
CA TYR A 173 18.89 3.37 4.91
C TYR A 173 19.54 4.38 5.86
N PRO A 174 20.45 5.23 5.33
CA PRO A 174 21.01 6.32 6.12
C PRO A 174 19.89 7.23 6.63
N LYS A 175 20.11 7.76 7.81
CA LYS A 175 19.20 8.75 8.41
C LYS A 175 19.39 10.09 7.73
N CYS A 176 18.32 10.89 7.73
CA CYS A 176 18.44 12.33 7.52
C CYS A 176 19.22 12.92 8.71
N GLU A 177 20.42 13.41 8.50
CA GLU A 177 21.27 13.99 9.56
C GLU A 177 21.26 15.52 9.55
N LYS A 178 20.66 16.13 8.55
CA LYS A 178 20.55 17.59 8.41
C LYS A 178 19.34 17.97 7.56
N GLU A 179 18.92 19.21 7.69
CA GLU A 179 17.85 19.78 6.87
C GLU A 179 18.24 19.72 5.39
N GLY A 180 17.39 19.09 4.58
CA GLY A 180 17.58 18.93 3.13
C GLY A 180 18.20 17.58 2.69
N ASP A 181 18.42 16.64 3.60
CA ASP A 181 18.82 15.28 3.28
C ASP A 181 17.64 14.42 2.81
#